data_e24067c846e6cabb29af9c10d3c23bca
#
_entry.id   e24067c846e6cabb29af9c10d3c23bca
#
_cell.length_a   1.000
_cell.length_b   1.000
_cell.length_c   1.000
_cell.angle_alpha   90.00
_cell.angle_beta   90.00
_cell.angle_gamma   90.00
#
_symmetry.space_group_name_H-M   'P 1'
#
loop_
_entity.id
_entity.type
_entity.pdbx_description
1 polymer ?
#
loop_
_entity_poly.entity_id
_entity_poly.type
_entity_poly.pdbx_seq_one_letter_code
_entity_poly.pdbx_strand_id
1 'polypeptide(L)'
;MRVVERGLKILHEEGMEEFIKKASLYVFGKSVRSFLGYVLNPFIVRKFRRSVRNIDDIYDALDFVFSFQAFGVSIKPSQVKYEIAKLLEIVAELRPKVVLEIGTAGGGTLFLFTRIADSEAKIISIDLPGGPFGGGYPKWKIPLYLSFSKCSQKLHLIRRSSHELQTLEEVKGILGADKVDFLFIDGDHSYEGVRKDFEMYSHLVGKGGIIAFHDIVPGPPENVGGVPKFWNEIKHYSNCREIVSDWKQGGYGIGVVYL
;
A
#
# COMPACT_ATOMS: atom_id res chain seq x y z
N MET A 1 -0.97 -12.76 13.71
CA MET A 1 -0.25 -14.01 14.02
C MET A 1 0.97 -13.74 14.92
N ARG A 2 2.00 -13.01 14.52
CA ARG A 2 3.23 -12.75 15.31
C ARG A 2 3.00 -12.22 16.74
N VAL A 3 2.00 -11.37 17.01
CA VAL A 3 1.73 -10.82 18.34
C VAL A 3 1.10 -11.87 19.25
N VAL A 4 0.18 -12.69 18.73
CA VAL A 4 -0.47 -13.78 19.48
C VAL A 4 0.53 -14.88 19.79
N GLU A 5 1.34 -15.30 18.80
CA GLU A 5 2.40 -16.31 18.99
C GLU A 5 3.44 -15.84 20.01
N ARG A 6 3.88 -14.57 19.92
CA ARG A 6 4.80 -13.98 20.89
C ARG A 6 4.18 -13.90 22.27
N GLY A 7 2.87 -13.58 22.36
CA GLY A 7 2.13 -13.58 23.60
C GLY A 7 2.05 -14.97 24.24
N LEU A 8 1.70 -15.98 23.44
CA LEU A 8 1.65 -17.39 23.89
C LEU A 8 3.03 -17.91 24.33
N LYS A 9 4.09 -17.52 23.64
CA LYS A 9 5.47 -17.86 24.01
C LYS A 9 5.84 -17.27 25.38
N ILE A 10 5.56 -15.98 25.60
CA ILE A 10 5.80 -15.32 26.88
C ILE A 10 5.01 -16.00 28.01
N LEU A 11 3.73 -16.32 27.76
CA LEU A 11 2.88 -17.00 28.74
C LEU A 11 3.45 -18.38 29.13
N HIS A 12 3.98 -19.11 28.17
CA HIS A 12 4.51 -20.44 28.37
C HIS A 12 5.91 -20.46 29.03
N GLU A 13 6.78 -19.53 28.64
CA GLU A 13 8.16 -19.46 29.10
C GLU A 13 8.37 -18.59 30.35
N GLU A 14 7.65 -17.51 30.49
CA GLU A 14 7.86 -16.49 31.53
C GLU A 14 6.70 -16.39 32.53
N GLY A 15 5.57 -17.09 32.27
CA GLY A 15 4.41 -17.16 33.17
C GLY A 15 3.40 -16.04 33.01
N MET A 16 2.26 -16.19 33.70
CA MET A 16 1.08 -15.31 33.57
C MET A 16 1.35 -13.86 34.00
N GLU A 17 2.13 -13.66 35.05
CA GLU A 17 2.38 -12.33 35.60
C GLU A 17 3.20 -11.47 34.64
N GLU A 18 4.27 -12.02 34.05
CA GLU A 18 5.09 -11.32 33.07
C GLU A 18 4.36 -11.13 31.73
N PHE A 19 3.50 -12.09 31.36
CA PHE A 19 2.60 -11.93 30.21
C PHE A 19 1.66 -10.72 30.39
N ILE A 20 0.98 -10.61 31.55
CA ILE A 20 0.06 -9.49 31.84
C ILE A 20 0.81 -8.17 31.84
N LYS A 21 2.00 -8.11 32.42
CA LYS A 21 2.83 -6.90 32.47
C LYS A 21 3.24 -6.46 31.07
N LYS A 22 3.77 -7.35 30.24
CA LYS A 22 4.16 -7.04 28.85
C LYS A 22 2.96 -6.69 27.96
N ALA A 23 1.84 -7.38 28.11
CA ALA A 23 0.60 -7.08 27.41
C ALA A 23 0.05 -5.69 27.77
N SER A 24 0.04 -5.34 29.06
CA SER A 24 -0.40 -4.02 29.52
C SER A 24 0.50 -2.90 28.99
N LEU A 25 1.82 -3.06 29.03
CA LEU A 25 2.77 -2.10 28.44
C LEU A 25 2.58 -1.95 26.91
N TYR A 26 2.31 -3.06 26.21
CA TYR A 26 2.04 -3.02 24.78
C TYR A 26 0.75 -2.26 24.45
N VAL A 27 -0.35 -2.56 25.16
CA VAL A 27 -1.65 -1.90 24.98
C VAL A 27 -1.56 -0.42 25.35
N PHE A 28 -0.92 -0.09 26.47
CA PHE A 28 -0.71 1.28 26.91
C PHE A 28 0.14 2.05 25.89
N GLY A 29 1.26 1.48 25.43
CA GLY A 29 2.12 2.09 24.43
C GLY A 29 1.40 2.31 23.09
N LYS A 30 0.55 1.37 22.64
CA LYS A 30 -0.26 1.52 21.44
C LYS A 30 -1.32 2.62 21.59
N SER A 31 -1.97 2.71 22.74
CA SER A 31 -2.97 3.74 23.04
C SER A 31 -2.35 5.12 23.10
N VAL A 32 -1.20 5.27 23.77
CA VAL A 32 -0.45 6.54 23.85
C VAL A 32 0.03 6.97 22.48
N ARG A 33 0.58 6.07 21.66
CA ARG A 33 0.99 6.38 20.27
C ARG A 33 -0.19 6.82 19.42
N SER A 34 -1.35 6.17 19.56
CA SER A 34 -2.56 6.56 18.84
C SER A 34 -3.03 7.95 19.27
N PHE A 35 -3.10 8.21 20.58
CA PHE A 35 -3.47 9.53 21.10
C PHE A 35 -2.52 10.63 20.62
N LEU A 36 -1.21 10.43 20.76
CA LEU A 36 -0.21 11.38 20.24
C LEU A 36 -0.35 11.57 18.74
N GLY A 37 -0.68 10.50 18.00
CA GLY A 37 -0.95 10.57 16.58
C GLY A 37 -2.09 11.54 16.24
N TYR A 38 -3.20 11.49 16.97
CA TYR A 38 -4.31 12.45 16.79
C TYR A 38 -3.90 13.89 17.13
N VAL A 39 -3.20 14.10 18.26
CA VAL A 39 -2.74 15.43 18.70
C VAL A 39 -1.74 16.04 17.72
N LEU A 40 -0.79 15.25 17.23
CA LEU A 40 0.29 15.73 16.36
C LEU A 40 -0.11 15.81 14.88
N ASN A 41 -1.20 15.14 14.47
CA ASN A 41 -1.62 15.06 13.07
C ASN A 41 -1.71 16.43 12.36
N PRO A 42 -2.31 17.48 12.93
CA PRO A 42 -2.37 18.79 12.27
C PRO A 42 -0.98 19.36 11.95
N PHE A 43 0.00 19.16 12.84
CA PHE A 43 1.38 19.61 12.65
C PHE A 43 2.10 18.76 11.59
N ILE A 44 1.85 17.42 11.58
CA ILE A 44 2.38 16.50 10.56
C ILE A 44 1.86 16.89 9.18
N VAL A 45 0.54 17.08 9.05
CA VAL A 45 -0.11 17.51 7.79
C VAL A 45 0.41 18.87 7.34
N ARG A 46 0.56 19.83 8.25
CA ARG A 46 1.10 21.15 7.92
C ARG A 46 2.55 21.07 7.42
N LYS A 47 3.40 20.28 8.10
CA LYS A 47 4.78 20.02 7.66
C LYS A 47 4.80 19.36 6.30
N PHE A 48 4.02 18.29 6.11
CA PHE A 48 3.88 17.60 4.85
C PHE A 48 3.50 18.55 3.71
N ARG A 49 2.39 19.29 3.84
CA ARG A 49 1.91 20.23 2.82
C ARG A 49 2.94 21.31 2.45
N ARG A 50 3.75 21.76 3.41
CA ARG A 50 4.82 22.70 3.13
C ARG A 50 5.95 22.07 2.32
N SER A 51 6.30 20.83 2.67
CA SER A 51 7.42 20.12 2.03
C SER A 51 7.11 19.67 0.60
N VAL A 52 5.84 19.44 0.25
CA VAL A 52 5.44 18.95 -1.09
C VAL A 52 5.12 20.04 -2.11
N ARG A 53 5.19 21.32 -1.73
CA ARG A 53 4.75 22.44 -2.60
C ARG A 53 5.48 22.54 -3.92
N ASN A 54 6.75 22.15 -3.95
CA ASN A 54 7.66 22.29 -5.09
C ASN A 54 8.08 20.92 -5.64
N ILE A 55 7.27 19.87 -5.39
CA ILE A 55 7.56 18.53 -5.90
C ILE A 55 6.72 18.33 -7.17
N ASP A 56 7.33 18.55 -8.31
CA ASP A 56 6.70 18.40 -9.63
C ASP A 56 7.27 17.21 -10.42
N ASP A 57 8.50 16.80 -10.08
CA ASP A 57 9.20 15.68 -10.71
C ASP A 57 9.02 14.36 -9.94
N ILE A 58 9.05 13.24 -10.68
CA ILE A 58 8.90 11.88 -10.12
C ILE A 58 10.05 11.55 -9.17
N TYR A 59 11.28 11.95 -9.51
CA TYR A 59 12.46 11.64 -8.71
C TYR A 59 12.51 12.47 -7.44
N ASP A 60 12.08 13.74 -7.50
CA ASP A 60 11.89 14.58 -6.32
C ASP A 60 10.83 13.98 -5.38
N ALA A 61 9.74 13.47 -5.94
CA ALA A 61 8.69 12.77 -5.18
C ALA A 61 9.22 11.48 -4.52
N LEU A 62 10.06 10.73 -5.22
CA LEU A 62 10.74 9.54 -4.70
C LEU A 62 11.68 9.91 -3.55
N ASP A 63 12.56 10.88 -3.75
CA ASP A 63 13.50 11.31 -2.71
C ASP A 63 12.78 11.81 -1.48
N PHE A 64 11.72 12.56 -1.69
CA PHE A 64 10.87 13.04 -0.62
C PHE A 64 10.23 11.89 0.17
N VAL A 65 9.54 10.94 -0.50
CA VAL A 65 8.81 9.88 0.19
C VAL A 65 9.73 8.95 0.98
N PHE A 66 10.95 8.72 0.48
CA PHE A 66 11.96 7.90 1.16
C PHE A 66 12.63 8.61 2.34
N SER A 67 12.63 9.95 2.38
CA SER A 67 13.27 10.75 3.41
C SER A 67 12.31 11.43 4.39
N PHE A 68 11.04 11.60 4.03
CA PHE A 68 10.09 12.35 4.85
C PHE A 68 9.88 11.74 6.23
N GLN A 69 10.13 12.58 7.23
CA GLN A 69 9.82 12.28 8.63
C GLN A 69 9.24 13.51 9.33
N ALA A 70 8.20 13.30 10.13
CA ALA A 70 7.59 14.34 10.96
C ALA A 70 7.11 13.73 12.28
N PHE A 71 7.67 14.18 13.39
CA PHE A 71 7.30 13.72 14.75
C PHE A 71 7.31 12.18 14.88
N GLY A 72 8.32 11.51 14.31
CA GLY A 72 8.45 10.05 14.31
C GLY A 72 7.53 9.33 13.32
N VAL A 73 6.79 10.06 12.49
CA VAL A 73 5.94 9.49 11.42
C VAL A 73 6.69 9.56 10.10
N SER A 74 6.78 8.42 9.43
CA SER A 74 7.31 8.26 8.07
C SER A 74 6.20 7.77 7.14
N ILE A 75 6.33 8.13 5.86
CA ILE A 75 5.52 7.60 4.76
C ILE A 75 6.37 6.78 3.78
N LYS A 76 7.58 6.36 4.20
CA LYS A 76 8.47 5.58 3.35
C LYS A 76 7.77 4.31 2.87
N PRO A 77 7.75 4.03 1.54
CA PRO A 77 7.20 2.81 1.00
C PRO A 77 8.11 1.61 1.30
N SER A 78 7.55 0.41 1.27
CA SER A 78 8.29 -0.84 1.49
C SER A 78 8.96 -1.38 0.22
N GLN A 79 8.81 -0.71 -0.91
CA GLN A 79 9.39 -1.10 -2.19
C GLN A 79 10.86 -0.71 -2.31
N VAL A 80 11.59 -1.39 -3.19
CA VAL A 80 12.94 -0.99 -3.62
C VAL A 80 12.84 0.27 -4.46
N LYS A 81 13.63 1.30 -4.14
CA LYS A 81 13.53 2.63 -4.76
C LYS A 81 13.66 2.58 -6.30
N TYR A 82 14.57 1.75 -6.81
CA TYR A 82 14.76 1.55 -8.25
C TYR A 82 13.50 0.95 -8.90
N GLU A 83 12.91 -0.07 -8.29
CA GLU A 83 11.78 -0.80 -8.84
C GLU A 83 10.52 0.07 -8.89
N ILE A 84 10.22 0.77 -7.79
CA ILE A 84 9.09 1.69 -7.78
C ILE A 84 9.31 2.88 -8.72
N ALA A 85 10.55 3.39 -8.87
CA ALA A 85 10.86 4.44 -9.84
C ALA A 85 10.53 3.99 -11.28
N LYS A 86 10.92 2.77 -11.65
CA LYS A 86 10.65 2.23 -12.98
C LYS A 86 9.16 1.96 -13.21
N LEU A 87 8.41 1.55 -12.19
CA LEU A 87 6.97 1.46 -12.27
C LEU A 87 6.34 2.84 -12.52
N LEU A 88 6.77 3.85 -11.76
CA LEU A 88 6.24 5.21 -11.90
C LEU A 88 6.50 5.81 -13.30
N GLU A 89 7.68 5.56 -13.89
CA GLU A 89 7.98 5.97 -15.28
C GLU A 89 6.96 5.38 -16.25
N ILE A 90 6.68 4.07 -16.15
CA ILE A 90 5.71 3.38 -17.02
C ILE A 90 4.30 3.94 -16.84
N VAL A 91 3.86 4.07 -15.58
CA VAL A 91 2.49 4.52 -15.27
C VAL A 91 2.29 6.01 -15.57
N ALA A 92 3.34 6.83 -15.47
CA ALA A 92 3.27 8.26 -15.79
C ALA A 92 3.00 8.51 -17.30
N GLU A 93 3.49 7.63 -18.19
CA GLU A 93 3.19 7.69 -19.62
C GLU A 93 1.69 7.51 -19.89
N LEU A 94 1.02 6.70 -19.09
CA LEU A 94 -0.43 6.48 -19.17
C LEU A 94 -1.26 7.70 -18.71
N ARG A 95 -0.71 8.54 -17.83
CA ARG A 95 -1.44 9.66 -17.15
C ARG A 95 -2.78 9.20 -16.57
N PRO A 96 -2.80 8.23 -15.65
CA PRO A 96 -4.02 7.56 -15.23
C PRO A 96 -5.01 8.54 -14.62
N LYS A 97 -6.27 8.47 -15.08
CA LYS A 97 -7.40 9.22 -14.53
C LYS A 97 -8.05 8.47 -13.36
N VAL A 98 -7.90 7.16 -13.34
CA VAL A 98 -8.40 6.31 -12.26
C VAL A 98 -7.30 5.36 -11.80
N VAL A 99 -6.92 5.50 -10.54
CA VAL A 99 -5.93 4.64 -9.87
C VAL A 99 -6.63 3.85 -8.77
N LEU A 100 -6.37 2.56 -8.70
CA LEU A 100 -6.81 1.68 -7.62
C LEU A 100 -5.60 1.01 -6.98
N GLU A 101 -5.40 1.21 -5.69
CA GLU A 101 -4.37 0.58 -4.88
C GLU A 101 -5.00 -0.38 -3.86
N ILE A 102 -4.47 -1.58 -3.75
CA ILE A 102 -4.79 -2.55 -2.70
C ILE A 102 -3.53 -2.73 -1.86
N GLY A 103 -3.56 -2.28 -0.60
CA GLY A 103 -2.40 -2.25 0.29
C GLY A 103 -1.78 -0.85 0.42
N THR A 104 -2.34 0.00 1.28
CA THR A 104 -1.86 1.38 1.52
C THR A 104 -0.68 1.44 2.49
N ALA A 105 -0.72 0.62 3.54
CA ALA A 105 0.28 0.54 4.61
C ALA A 105 0.81 1.90 5.10
N GLY A 106 2.09 2.21 4.82
CA GLY A 106 2.74 3.47 5.17
C GLY A 106 2.24 4.70 4.40
N GLY A 107 1.57 4.50 3.26
CA GLY A 107 1.05 5.53 2.37
C GLY A 107 2.05 6.05 1.33
N GLY A 108 3.23 5.43 1.23
CA GLY A 108 4.27 5.91 0.32
C GLY A 108 3.92 5.72 -1.14
N THR A 109 3.44 4.55 -1.53
CA THR A 109 2.95 4.26 -2.89
C THR A 109 1.75 5.12 -3.23
N LEU A 110 0.79 5.26 -2.31
CA LEU A 110 -0.35 6.14 -2.47
C LEU A 110 0.08 7.59 -2.78
N PHE A 111 1.05 8.14 -2.03
CA PHE A 111 1.59 9.46 -2.31
C PHE A 111 2.19 9.53 -3.72
N LEU A 112 3.04 8.57 -4.09
CA LEU A 112 3.68 8.55 -5.40
C LEU A 112 2.66 8.47 -6.53
N PHE A 113 1.61 7.66 -6.38
CA PHE A 113 0.54 7.55 -7.39
C PHE A 113 -0.24 8.86 -7.54
N THR A 114 -0.42 9.65 -6.47
CA THR A 114 -0.99 11.00 -6.63
C THR A 114 -0.12 11.93 -7.46
N ARG A 115 1.21 11.70 -7.51
CA ARG A 115 2.13 12.57 -8.27
C ARG A 115 2.08 12.31 -9.78
N ILE A 116 1.93 11.04 -10.18
CA ILE A 116 1.91 10.63 -11.59
C ILE A 116 0.51 10.61 -12.21
N ALA A 117 -0.54 10.53 -11.40
CA ALA A 117 -1.91 10.56 -11.89
C ALA A 117 -2.30 11.95 -12.43
N ASP A 118 -3.30 11.95 -13.31
CA ASP A 118 -3.90 13.17 -13.86
C ASP A 118 -4.30 14.16 -12.75
N SER A 119 -4.33 15.45 -13.08
CA SER A 119 -4.66 16.52 -12.13
C SER A 119 -6.08 16.42 -11.57
N GLU A 120 -6.98 15.74 -12.24
CA GLU A 120 -8.38 15.51 -11.84
C GLU A 120 -8.64 14.03 -11.50
N ALA A 121 -7.60 13.23 -11.35
CA ALA A 121 -7.71 11.79 -11.15
C ALA A 121 -8.55 11.41 -9.92
N LYS A 122 -9.24 10.29 -10.06
CA LYS A 122 -9.88 9.56 -8.99
C LYS A 122 -8.91 8.48 -8.49
N ILE A 123 -8.55 8.54 -7.22
CA ILE A 123 -7.58 7.61 -6.61
C ILE A 123 -8.28 6.89 -5.48
N ILE A 124 -8.33 5.58 -5.55
CA ILE A 124 -8.98 4.71 -4.57
C ILE A 124 -7.89 3.86 -3.94
N SER A 125 -7.80 3.85 -2.61
CA SER A 125 -6.84 3.03 -1.88
C SER A 125 -7.57 2.20 -0.84
N ILE A 126 -7.38 0.88 -0.90
CA ILE A 126 -8.01 -0.11 -0.01
C ILE A 126 -6.95 -0.66 0.92
N ASP A 127 -7.25 -0.73 2.22
CA ASP A 127 -6.36 -1.36 3.18
C ASP A 127 -7.14 -1.98 4.36
N LEU A 128 -6.75 -3.18 4.73
CA LEU A 128 -7.30 -3.89 5.88
C LEU A 128 -6.70 -3.31 7.17
N PRO A 129 -7.50 -2.81 8.12
CA PRO A 129 -6.99 -2.34 9.41
C PRO A 129 -6.32 -3.43 10.23
N GLY A 130 -5.04 -3.67 9.99
CA GLY A 130 -4.23 -4.69 10.68
C GLY A 130 -4.32 -6.07 10.02
N GLY A 131 -3.53 -6.30 8.99
CA GLY A 131 -3.37 -7.59 8.30
C GLY A 131 -2.16 -8.38 8.78
N PRO A 132 -2.07 -9.68 8.39
CA PRO A 132 -0.97 -10.59 8.79
C PRO A 132 0.38 -10.17 8.19
N PHE A 133 0.40 -9.49 7.05
CA PHE A 133 1.62 -9.03 6.36
C PHE A 133 2.00 -7.57 6.73
N GLY A 134 1.55 -7.09 7.91
CA GLY A 134 1.90 -5.77 8.41
C GLY A 134 1.08 -4.62 7.82
N GLY A 135 0.03 -4.95 7.08
CA GLY A 135 -0.87 -3.99 6.46
C GLY A 135 -1.67 -3.16 7.46
N GLY A 136 -2.29 -2.13 6.94
CA GLY A 136 -3.16 -1.25 7.66
C GLY A 136 -2.47 -0.02 8.24
N TYR A 137 -3.29 0.98 8.46
CA TYR A 137 -2.86 2.22 9.10
C TYR A 137 -3.89 2.68 10.14
N PRO A 138 -3.46 3.37 11.21
CA PRO A 138 -4.37 3.88 12.22
C PRO A 138 -5.22 5.03 11.68
N LYS A 139 -6.45 5.17 12.20
CA LYS A 139 -7.41 6.22 11.74
C LYS A 139 -6.83 7.64 11.78
N TRP A 140 -5.94 7.95 12.72
CA TRP A 140 -5.35 9.27 12.83
C TRP A 140 -4.48 9.66 11.61
N LYS A 141 -4.02 8.68 10.81
CA LYS A 141 -3.29 8.96 9.55
C LYS A 141 -4.18 9.40 8.39
N ILE A 142 -5.49 9.19 8.46
CA ILE A 142 -6.43 9.54 7.38
C ILE A 142 -6.25 11.00 6.91
N PRO A 143 -6.21 12.03 7.77
CA PRO A 143 -6.03 13.40 7.30
C PRO A 143 -4.67 13.65 6.61
N LEU A 144 -3.61 12.91 7.04
CA LEU A 144 -2.32 12.96 6.36
C LEU A 144 -2.45 12.39 4.94
N TYR A 145 -3.04 11.22 4.78
CA TYR A 145 -3.18 10.58 3.47
C TYR A 145 -4.09 11.37 2.53
N LEU A 146 -5.22 11.88 3.04
CA LEU A 146 -6.07 12.79 2.26
C LEU A 146 -5.35 14.07 1.81
N SER A 147 -4.28 14.47 2.52
CA SER A 147 -3.46 15.63 2.11
C SER A 147 -2.48 15.35 0.98
N PHE A 148 -2.38 14.10 0.50
CA PHE A 148 -1.54 13.72 -0.63
C PHE A 148 -2.12 14.17 -1.97
N SER A 149 -3.44 14.27 -2.08
CA SER A 149 -4.09 14.67 -3.33
C SER A 149 -3.66 16.08 -3.77
N LYS A 150 -3.52 16.25 -5.09
CA LYS A 150 -3.46 17.57 -5.74
C LYS A 150 -4.85 18.23 -5.69
N CYS A 151 -4.94 19.54 -5.94
CA CYS A 151 -6.16 20.34 -5.72
C CYS A 151 -7.45 19.72 -6.30
N SER A 152 -7.40 19.14 -7.51
CA SER A 152 -8.61 18.63 -8.19
C SER A 152 -8.76 17.10 -8.10
N GLN A 153 -7.76 16.38 -7.55
CA GLN A 153 -7.83 14.92 -7.38
C GLN A 153 -8.81 14.52 -6.28
N LYS A 154 -9.54 13.43 -6.51
CA LYS A 154 -10.46 12.83 -5.54
C LYS A 154 -9.82 11.58 -4.95
N LEU A 155 -9.42 11.63 -3.69
CA LEU A 155 -8.79 10.51 -2.98
C LEU A 155 -9.79 9.84 -2.04
N HIS A 156 -10.03 8.55 -2.27
CA HIS A 156 -10.92 7.70 -1.49
C HIS A 156 -10.11 6.65 -0.72
N LEU A 157 -10.30 6.61 0.59
CA LEU A 157 -9.61 5.68 1.49
C LEU A 157 -10.62 4.69 2.07
N ILE A 158 -10.55 3.43 1.62
CA ILE A 158 -11.42 2.35 2.08
C ILE A 158 -10.64 1.49 3.07
N ARG A 159 -11.06 1.50 4.35
CA ARG A 159 -10.40 0.75 5.42
C ARG A 159 -11.18 -0.52 5.73
N ARG A 160 -11.15 -1.48 4.83
CA ARG A 160 -11.78 -2.81 4.88
C ARG A 160 -10.96 -3.81 4.08
N SER A 161 -11.28 -5.10 4.25
CA SER A 161 -10.72 -6.14 3.40
C SER A 161 -11.13 -5.94 1.94
N SER A 162 -10.16 -6.02 1.03
CA SER A 162 -10.41 -6.05 -0.42
C SER A 162 -11.26 -7.26 -0.83
N HIS A 163 -11.23 -8.33 -0.04
CA HIS A 163 -11.97 -9.58 -0.29
C HIS A 163 -13.46 -9.53 0.09
N GLU A 164 -13.94 -8.42 0.67
CA GLU A 164 -15.36 -8.25 0.99
C GLU A 164 -16.12 -7.73 -0.24
N LEU A 165 -17.27 -8.38 -0.56
CA LEU A 165 -18.13 -7.93 -1.66
C LEU A 165 -18.59 -6.49 -1.47
N GLN A 166 -18.84 -6.07 -0.23
CA GLN A 166 -19.20 -4.69 0.07
C GLN A 166 -18.11 -3.69 -0.31
N THR A 167 -16.83 -4.08 -0.18
CA THR A 167 -15.70 -3.25 -0.61
C THR A 167 -15.66 -3.11 -2.13
N LEU A 168 -15.86 -4.22 -2.85
CA LEU A 168 -15.94 -4.21 -4.31
C LEU A 168 -17.11 -3.34 -4.80
N GLU A 169 -18.29 -3.44 -4.19
CA GLU A 169 -19.46 -2.63 -4.56
C GLU A 169 -19.23 -1.14 -4.25
N GLU A 170 -18.54 -0.81 -3.16
CA GLU A 170 -18.14 0.58 -2.87
C GLU A 170 -17.17 1.11 -3.94
N VAL A 171 -16.17 0.32 -4.33
CA VAL A 171 -15.26 0.68 -5.44
C VAL A 171 -16.03 0.92 -6.73
N LYS A 172 -16.92 0.01 -7.12
CA LYS A 172 -17.79 0.18 -8.31
C LYS A 172 -18.65 1.44 -8.21
N GLY A 173 -19.21 1.72 -7.03
CA GLY A 173 -19.99 2.95 -6.79
C GLY A 173 -19.14 4.22 -6.97
N ILE A 174 -17.90 4.22 -6.50
CA ILE A 174 -16.97 5.33 -6.71
C ILE A 174 -16.57 5.46 -8.18
N LEU A 175 -16.35 4.35 -8.88
CA LEU A 175 -16.02 4.35 -10.30
C LEU A 175 -17.17 4.90 -11.14
N GLY A 176 -18.40 4.50 -10.87
CA GLY A 176 -19.53 4.80 -11.74
C GLY A 176 -19.36 4.12 -13.12
N ALA A 177 -19.27 4.91 -14.19
CA ALA A 177 -19.02 4.43 -15.54
C ALA A 177 -17.53 4.33 -15.91
N ASP A 178 -16.64 4.87 -15.07
CA ASP A 178 -15.21 4.91 -15.35
C ASP A 178 -14.59 3.52 -15.20
N LYS A 179 -13.49 3.31 -15.92
CA LYS A 179 -12.62 2.14 -15.77
C LYS A 179 -11.34 2.53 -15.02
N VAL A 180 -10.74 1.57 -14.35
CA VAL A 180 -9.42 1.75 -13.73
C VAL A 180 -8.36 1.78 -14.85
N ASP A 181 -7.50 2.77 -14.82
CA ASP A 181 -6.36 2.85 -15.74
C ASP A 181 -5.13 2.15 -15.16
N PHE A 182 -4.97 2.22 -13.83
CA PHE A 182 -3.87 1.58 -13.13
C PHE A 182 -4.34 0.93 -11.84
N LEU A 183 -4.11 -0.39 -11.72
CA LEU A 183 -4.35 -1.19 -10.52
C LEU A 183 -3.02 -1.65 -9.93
N PHE A 184 -2.77 -1.36 -8.65
CA PHE A 184 -1.63 -1.85 -7.90
C PHE A 184 -2.07 -2.82 -6.80
N ILE A 185 -1.55 -4.04 -6.80
CA ILE A 185 -1.88 -5.11 -5.85
C ILE A 185 -0.67 -5.39 -4.95
N ASP A 186 -0.79 -5.02 -3.68
CA ASP A 186 0.22 -5.17 -2.62
C ASP A 186 -0.46 -5.38 -1.25
N GLY A 187 -1.52 -6.20 -1.22
CA GLY A 187 -2.38 -6.39 -0.05
C GLY A 187 -2.10 -7.67 0.73
N ASP A 188 -2.88 -8.71 0.47
CA ASP A 188 -2.70 -10.04 1.08
C ASP A 188 -1.69 -10.86 0.27
N HIS A 189 -0.51 -11.06 0.83
CA HIS A 189 0.58 -11.78 0.15
C HIS A 189 0.39 -13.30 0.12
N SER A 190 -0.66 -13.88 0.74
CA SER A 190 -0.96 -15.29 0.53
C SER A 190 -1.31 -15.56 -0.94
N TYR A 191 -1.06 -16.79 -1.42
CA TYR A 191 -1.41 -17.16 -2.80
C TYR A 191 -2.90 -16.94 -3.10
N GLU A 192 -3.77 -17.38 -2.19
CA GLU A 192 -5.22 -17.20 -2.33
C GLU A 192 -5.62 -15.71 -2.21
N GLY A 193 -4.90 -14.93 -1.41
CA GLY A 193 -5.16 -13.51 -1.23
C GLY A 193 -4.86 -12.71 -2.50
N VAL A 194 -3.64 -12.81 -3.04
CA VAL A 194 -3.27 -12.10 -4.27
C VAL A 194 -4.10 -12.55 -5.47
N ARG A 195 -4.40 -13.86 -5.55
CA ARG A 195 -5.29 -14.39 -6.58
C ARG A 195 -6.68 -13.79 -6.50
N LYS A 196 -7.25 -13.71 -5.29
CA LYS A 196 -8.58 -13.15 -5.07
C LYS A 196 -8.63 -11.66 -5.36
N ASP A 197 -7.60 -10.89 -4.98
CA ASP A 197 -7.50 -9.48 -5.34
C ASP A 197 -7.47 -9.31 -6.86
N PHE A 198 -6.70 -10.11 -7.56
CA PHE A 198 -6.68 -10.10 -9.02
C PHE A 198 -8.03 -10.46 -9.64
N GLU A 199 -8.65 -11.58 -9.23
CA GLU A 199 -9.95 -12.03 -9.75
C GLU A 199 -11.08 -11.01 -9.51
N MET A 200 -11.07 -10.35 -8.33
CA MET A 200 -12.10 -9.39 -7.95
C MET A 200 -11.95 -8.02 -8.64
N TYR A 201 -10.74 -7.59 -8.96
CA TYR A 201 -10.52 -6.20 -9.40
C TYR A 201 -9.96 -6.05 -10.81
N SER A 202 -9.36 -7.08 -11.41
CA SER A 202 -8.77 -7.00 -12.76
C SER A 202 -9.78 -6.62 -13.83
N HIS A 203 -11.02 -7.11 -13.75
CA HIS A 203 -12.10 -6.82 -14.72
C HIS A 203 -12.60 -5.37 -14.65
N LEU A 204 -12.22 -4.60 -13.62
CA LEU A 204 -12.49 -3.16 -13.52
C LEU A 204 -11.49 -2.35 -14.34
N VAL A 205 -10.33 -2.92 -14.69
CA VAL A 205 -9.31 -2.25 -15.49
C VAL A 205 -9.76 -2.17 -16.94
N GLY A 206 -9.60 -1.00 -17.54
CA GLY A 206 -9.96 -0.75 -18.93
C GLY A 206 -8.92 -1.27 -19.93
N LYS A 207 -9.29 -1.36 -21.20
CA LYS A 207 -8.36 -1.68 -22.27
C LYS A 207 -7.26 -0.62 -22.35
N GLY A 208 -6.01 -1.06 -22.45
CA GLY A 208 -4.82 -0.21 -22.38
C GLY A 208 -4.41 0.18 -20.95
N GLY A 209 -5.11 -0.33 -19.94
CA GLY A 209 -4.74 -0.15 -18.54
C GLY A 209 -3.62 -1.08 -18.10
N ILE A 210 -3.12 -0.86 -16.89
CA ILE A 210 -1.97 -1.55 -16.30
C ILE A 210 -2.39 -2.16 -14.96
N ILE A 211 -1.97 -3.41 -14.73
CA ILE A 211 -2.04 -4.07 -13.42
C ILE A 211 -0.61 -4.34 -12.96
N ALA A 212 -0.25 -3.92 -11.75
CA ALA A 212 1.05 -4.20 -11.18
C ALA A 212 0.92 -4.96 -9.85
N PHE A 213 1.86 -5.89 -9.63
CA PHE A 213 1.97 -6.73 -8.43
C PHE A 213 3.31 -6.47 -7.76
N HIS A 214 3.30 -6.31 -6.45
CA HIS A 214 4.53 -6.26 -5.64
C HIS A 214 4.92 -7.68 -5.18
N ASP A 215 6.17 -7.85 -4.75
CA ASP A 215 6.73 -9.08 -4.18
C ASP A 215 6.79 -10.28 -5.14
N ILE A 216 7.07 -10.04 -6.42
CA ILE A 216 7.18 -11.13 -7.42
C ILE A 216 8.46 -11.96 -7.30
N VAL A 217 9.50 -11.45 -6.60
CA VAL A 217 10.77 -12.17 -6.37
C VAL A 217 10.62 -13.13 -5.19
N PRO A 218 11.06 -14.40 -5.31
CA PRO A 218 11.05 -15.32 -4.20
C PRO A 218 11.83 -14.81 -2.97
N GLY A 219 11.27 -15.00 -1.78
CA GLY A 219 11.83 -14.53 -0.52
C GLY A 219 11.24 -15.25 0.68
N PRO A 220 11.50 -14.76 1.91
CA PRO A 220 10.93 -15.33 3.12
C PRO A 220 9.39 -15.38 3.04
N PRO A 221 8.76 -16.54 3.30
CA PRO A 221 7.30 -16.70 3.18
C PRO A 221 6.49 -15.72 4.03
N GLU A 222 7.03 -15.28 5.15
CA GLU A 222 6.40 -14.28 6.01
C GLU A 222 6.37 -12.87 5.41
N ASN A 223 7.15 -12.61 4.37
CA ASN A 223 7.19 -11.33 3.66
C ASN A 223 6.44 -11.42 2.33
N VAL A 224 6.87 -12.31 1.43
CA VAL A 224 6.35 -12.39 0.05
C VAL A 224 5.19 -13.38 -0.12
N GLY A 225 4.99 -14.29 0.86
CA GLY A 225 3.90 -15.26 0.82
C GLY A 225 3.89 -16.12 -0.43
N GLY A 226 2.74 -16.14 -1.12
CA GLY A 226 2.51 -16.88 -2.35
C GLY A 226 2.51 -16.02 -3.63
N VAL A 227 2.84 -14.73 -3.53
CA VAL A 227 2.84 -13.81 -4.68
C VAL A 227 3.78 -14.26 -5.79
N PRO A 228 5.04 -14.71 -5.51
CA PRO A 228 5.92 -15.20 -6.57
C PRO A 228 5.35 -16.39 -7.34
N LYS A 229 4.62 -17.28 -6.64
CA LYS A 229 3.96 -18.44 -7.27
C LYS A 229 2.84 -17.97 -8.20
N PHE A 230 1.95 -17.11 -7.71
CA PHE A 230 0.85 -16.57 -8.50
C PHE A 230 1.34 -15.78 -9.71
N TRP A 231 2.37 -14.94 -9.53
CA TRP A 231 2.99 -14.20 -10.64
C TRP A 231 3.52 -15.14 -11.74
N ASN A 232 4.22 -16.21 -11.36
CA ASN A 232 4.73 -17.17 -12.32
C ASN A 232 3.62 -17.87 -13.12
N GLU A 233 2.42 -18.01 -12.58
CA GLU A 233 1.28 -18.57 -13.31
C GLU A 233 0.73 -17.57 -14.34
N ILE A 234 0.50 -16.30 -13.95
CA ILE A 234 -0.17 -15.33 -14.83
C ILE A 234 0.73 -14.75 -15.91
N LYS A 235 2.04 -14.61 -15.66
CA LYS A 235 2.97 -13.99 -16.62
C LYS A 235 3.08 -14.71 -17.96
N HIS A 236 2.80 -16.00 -18.00
CA HIS A 236 2.83 -16.80 -19.23
C HIS A 236 1.65 -16.52 -20.16
N TYR A 237 0.56 -15.97 -19.65
CA TYR A 237 -0.68 -15.72 -20.38
C TYR A 237 -0.93 -14.23 -20.66
N SER A 238 0.02 -13.37 -20.31
CA SER A 238 -0.16 -11.92 -20.34
C SER A 238 1.00 -11.23 -21.05
N ASN A 239 0.72 -10.10 -21.70
CA ASN A 239 1.76 -9.15 -22.07
C ASN A 239 2.27 -8.52 -20.78
N CYS A 240 3.49 -8.85 -20.36
CA CYS A 240 4.00 -8.46 -19.06
C CYS A 240 5.45 -7.99 -19.09
N ARG A 241 5.83 -7.29 -18.02
CA ARG A 241 7.20 -6.86 -17.74
C ARG A 241 7.53 -7.10 -16.27
N GLU A 242 8.75 -7.54 -16.00
CA GLU A 242 9.27 -7.70 -14.65
C GLU A 242 10.27 -6.57 -14.37
N ILE A 243 10.09 -5.89 -13.24
CA ILE A 243 10.96 -4.82 -12.76
C ILE A 243 11.61 -5.34 -11.48
N VAL A 244 12.84 -5.81 -11.61
CA VAL A 244 13.57 -6.45 -10.51
C VAL A 244 14.98 -5.88 -10.48
N SER A 245 15.40 -5.44 -9.31
CA SER A 245 16.74 -4.89 -9.08
C SER A 245 17.80 -6.00 -9.04
N ASP A 246 17.49 -7.07 -8.29
CA ASP A 246 18.30 -8.29 -8.19
C ASP A 246 17.40 -9.48 -7.86
N TRP A 247 17.43 -10.53 -8.67
CA TRP A 247 16.65 -11.75 -8.44
C TRP A 247 17.06 -12.52 -7.16
N LYS A 248 18.19 -12.17 -6.56
CA LYS A 248 18.68 -12.74 -5.29
C LYS A 248 18.40 -11.85 -4.08
N GLN A 249 17.64 -10.77 -4.25
CA GLN A 249 17.37 -9.81 -3.16
C GLN A 249 16.45 -10.35 -2.06
N GLY A 250 15.82 -11.52 -2.25
CA GLY A 250 15.02 -12.20 -1.23
C GLY A 250 13.67 -11.51 -0.95
N GLY A 251 12.89 -11.25 -1.99
CA GLY A 251 11.59 -10.56 -1.96
C GLY A 251 11.56 -9.35 -2.87
N TYR A 252 10.54 -8.51 -2.73
CA TYR A 252 10.31 -7.34 -3.57
C TYR A 252 10.12 -7.69 -5.07
N GLY A 253 10.48 -6.75 -5.96
CA GLY A 253 10.23 -6.90 -7.39
C GLY A 253 8.79 -6.56 -7.75
N ILE A 254 8.59 -6.00 -8.94
CA ILE A 254 7.28 -5.58 -9.44
C ILE A 254 7.00 -6.25 -10.76
N GLY A 255 5.88 -6.97 -10.83
CA GLY A 255 5.35 -7.53 -12.08
C GLY A 255 4.30 -6.59 -12.66
N VAL A 256 4.38 -6.33 -13.96
CA VAL A 256 3.47 -5.42 -14.67
C VAL A 256 2.78 -6.19 -15.79
N VAL A 257 1.44 -6.13 -15.83
CA VAL A 257 0.60 -6.70 -16.90
C VAL A 257 -0.05 -5.55 -17.67
N TYR A 258 0.02 -5.61 -18.99
CA TYR A 258 -0.62 -4.66 -19.91
C TYR A 258 -1.88 -5.29 -20.52
N LEU A 259 -3.04 -4.59 -20.46
CA LEU A 259 -4.35 -5.05 -20.94
C LEU A 259 -4.73 -4.50 -22.33
#